data_68de90aa2463169df3bc6f098f44d4dd
#
_entry.id   68de90aa2463169df3bc6f098f44d4dd
#
_cell.length_a   1.000
_cell.length_b   1.000
_cell.length_c   1.000
_cell.angle_alpha   90.00
_cell.angle_beta   90.00
_cell.angle_gamma   90.00
#
_symmetry.space_group_name_H-M   'P 1'
#
loop_
_entity.id
_entity.type
_entity.pdbx_description
1 polymer ?
#
loop_
_entity_poly.entity_id
_entity_poly.type
_entity_poly.pdbx_seq_one_letter_code
_entity_poly.pdbx_strand_id
1 'polypeptide(L)'
;MSSIVLSIFLLSIGASFIQRTTGFGFGIFIMTMLPFLMPTYGEATTLSGLLAITTSAAIVWRLRNYVTWQRLWPILLTFIIVSTIAIFALTRIEDHILRRILGVALILISIYFMLFSQKIKLPTTKRVQVGAGTLSGLMGGFFGMQGPPAVLYFIQSEPTKEHYMAMAQTYFLIGNVMMTGVRAYNGFFTTTVAFDYLYGLGGVIIGTMLGAYVFKHIPNRIFRYIVYAYICISGFIILMTN
;
A
#
# COMPACT_ATOMS: atom_id res chain seq x y z
N MET A 1 -24.30 -5.02 -13.37
CA MET A 1 -23.06 -4.44 -12.83
C MET A 1 -21.99 -4.65 -13.90
N SER A 2 -21.26 -3.63 -14.34
CA SER A 2 -20.21 -3.84 -15.33
C SER A 2 -19.14 -4.77 -14.74
N SER A 3 -18.46 -5.57 -15.58
CA SER A 3 -17.39 -6.48 -15.15
C SER A 3 -16.28 -5.74 -14.36
N ILE A 4 -16.00 -4.49 -14.72
CA ILE A 4 -15.01 -3.62 -14.06
C ILE A 4 -15.41 -3.34 -12.61
N VAL A 5 -16.67 -2.95 -12.35
CA VAL A 5 -17.17 -2.67 -11.00
C VAL A 5 -17.06 -3.89 -10.09
N LEU A 6 -17.43 -5.07 -10.61
CA LEU A 6 -17.28 -6.33 -9.87
C LEU A 6 -15.81 -6.63 -9.56
N SER A 7 -14.92 -6.41 -10.52
CA SER A 7 -13.47 -6.60 -10.33
C SER A 7 -12.90 -5.67 -9.27
N ILE A 8 -13.24 -4.37 -9.29
CA ILE A 8 -12.81 -3.40 -8.28
C ILE A 8 -13.32 -3.80 -6.89
N PHE A 9 -14.58 -4.21 -6.80
CA PHE A 9 -15.18 -4.67 -5.54
C PHE A 9 -14.43 -5.89 -4.96
N LEU A 10 -14.17 -6.92 -5.78
CA LEU A 10 -13.47 -8.13 -5.36
C LEU A 10 -12.00 -7.85 -4.99
N LEU A 11 -11.31 -7.01 -5.78
CA LEU A 11 -9.94 -6.57 -5.48
C LEU A 11 -9.87 -5.81 -4.16
N SER A 12 -10.86 -4.96 -3.88
CA SER A 12 -10.95 -4.21 -2.62
C SER A 12 -11.15 -5.12 -1.42
N ILE A 13 -11.94 -6.21 -1.57
CA ILE A 13 -12.07 -7.25 -0.54
C ILE A 13 -10.69 -7.88 -0.27
N GLY A 14 -10.00 -8.35 -1.31
CA GLY A 14 -8.71 -8.99 -1.17
C GLY A 14 -7.65 -8.07 -0.56
N ALA A 15 -7.54 -6.84 -1.06
CA ALA A 15 -6.56 -5.86 -0.58
C ALA A 15 -6.76 -5.49 0.90
N SER A 16 -8.00 -5.20 1.30
CA SER A 16 -8.32 -4.84 2.69
C SER A 16 -8.20 -6.03 3.64
N PHE A 17 -8.55 -7.23 3.19
CA PHE A 17 -8.32 -8.48 3.93
C PHE A 17 -6.83 -8.69 4.21
N ILE A 18 -5.96 -8.54 3.19
CA ILE A 18 -4.51 -8.66 3.33
C ILE A 18 -3.97 -7.59 4.30
N GLN A 19 -4.32 -6.33 4.11
CA GLN A 19 -3.87 -5.26 5.01
C GLN A 19 -4.30 -5.50 6.44
N ARG A 20 -5.53 -5.96 6.66
CA ARG A 20 -6.05 -6.22 8.01
C ARG A 20 -5.34 -7.39 8.69
N THR A 21 -4.92 -8.39 7.94
CA THR A 21 -4.25 -9.59 8.47
C THR A 21 -2.75 -9.42 8.66
N THR A 22 -2.07 -8.69 7.77
CA THR A 22 -0.60 -8.54 7.79
C THR A 22 -0.14 -7.19 8.34
N GLY A 23 -1.04 -6.21 8.40
CA GLY A 23 -0.73 -4.82 8.76
C GLY A 23 -0.25 -3.96 7.58
N PHE A 24 -0.12 -4.52 6.36
CA PHE A 24 0.29 -3.80 5.14
C PHE A 24 -0.16 -4.57 3.89
N GLY A 25 0.21 -4.08 2.70
CA GLY A 25 0.04 -4.83 1.46
C GLY A 25 -1.20 -4.47 0.64
N PHE A 26 -2.07 -3.56 1.12
CA PHE A 26 -3.22 -3.08 0.36
C PHE A 26 -2.82 -2.61 -1.04
N GLY A 27 -1.93 -1.60 -1.12
CA GLY A 27 -1.47 -1.05 -2.40
C GLY A 27 -0.76 -2.08 -3.26
N ILE A 28 0.06 -2.95 -2.65
CA ILE A 28 0.76 -4.00 -3.40
C ILE A 28 -0.24 -4.94 -4.08
N PHE A 29 -1.25 -5.40 -3.34
CA PHE A 29 -2.24 -6.34 -3.88
C PHE A 29 -3.14 -5.68 -4.93
N ILE A 30 -3.72 -4.51 -4.64
CA ILE A 30 -4.69 -3.89 -5.53
C ILE A 30 -4.04 -3.42 -6.83
N MET A 31 -2.78 -2.95 -6.78
CA MET A 31 -2.03 -2.48 -7.95
C MET A 31 -1.58 -3.61 -8.89
N THR A 32 -1.78 -4.89 -8.53
CA THR A 32 -1.55 -6.00 -9.46
C THR A 32 -2.54 -5.99 -10.64
N MET A 33 -3.74 -5.47 -10.44
CA MET A 33 -4.80 -5.48 -11.45
C MET A 33 -5.42 -4.10 -11.73
N LEU A 34 -5.43 -3.20 -10.76
CA LEU A 34 -6.08 -1.90 -10.88
C LEU A 34 -5.59 -1.06 -12.08
N PRO A 35 -4.28 -1.07 -12.46
CA PRO A 35 -3.80 -0.35 -13.63
C PRO A 35 -4.40 -0.82 -14.98
N PHE A 36 -4.98 -2.02 -15.02
CA PHE A 36 -5.68 -2.54 -16.22
C PHE A 36 -7.17 -2.20 -16.23
N LEU A 37 -7.73 -1.84 -15.09
CA LEU A 37 -9.15 -1.54 -14.92
C LEU A 37 -9.45 -0.04 -15.02
N MET A 38 -8.45 0.80 -14.74
CA MET A 38 -8.58 2.25 -14.74
C MET A 38 -8.08 2.89 -16.04
N PRO A 39 -8.66 4.02 -16.47
CA PRO A 39 -8.27 4.71 -17.70
C PRO A 39 -6.80 5.11 -17.74
N THR A 40 -6.26 5.61 -16.61
CA THR A 40 -4.87 6.00 -16.48
C THR A 40 -4.21 5.39 -15.24
N TYR A 41 -2.88 5.29 -15.27
CA TYR A 41 -2.11 4.81 -14.14
C TYR A 41 -2.24 5.74 -12.91
N GLY A 42 -2.34 7.05 -13.14
CA GLY A 42 -2.56 8.05 -12.09
C GLY A 42 -3.90 7.86 -11.37
N GLU A 43 -4.97 7.57 -12.11
CA GLU A 43 -6.29 7.25 -11.53
C GLU A 43 -6.26 5.95 -10.73
N ALA A 44 -5.58 4.91 -11.23
CA ALA A 44 -5.41 3.64 -10.50
C ALA A 44 -4.74 3.86 -9.14
N THR A 45 -3.63 4.60 -9.11
CA THR A 45 -2.92 4.90 -7.85
C THR A 45 -3.73 5.80 -6.91
N THR A 46 -4.58 6.68 -7.45
CA THR A 46 -5.47 7.55 -6.68
C THR A 46 -6.58 6.76 -6.02
N LEU A 47 -7.25 5.88 -6.78
CA LEU A 47 -8.29 4.98 -6.26
C LEU A 47 -7.73 4.05 -5.17
N SER A 48 -6.55 3.46 -5.40
CA SER A 48 -5.85 2.65 -4.41
C SER A 48 -5.62 3.42 -3.11
N GLY A 49 -5.15 4.67 -3.20
CA GLY A 49 -4.93 5.55 -2.04
C GLY A 49 -6.21 5.83 -1.25
N LEU A 50 -7.30 6.18 -1.92
CA LEU A 50 -8.61 6.44 -1.30
C LEU A 50 -9.13 5.23 -0.52
N LEU A 51 -9.10 4.05 -1.14
CA LEU A 51 -9.55 2.82 -0.50
C LEU A 51 -8.65 2.44 0.70
N ALA A 52 -7.33 2.66 0.58
CA ALA A 52 -6.38 2.43 1.66
C ALA A 52 -6.57 3.41 2.85
N ILE A 53 -6.97 4.67 2.61
CA ILE A 53 -7.36 5.64 3.66
C ILE A 53 -8.46 5.03 4.53
N THR A 54 -9.52 4.52 3.90
CA THR A 54 -10.67 3.93 4.61
C THR A 54 -10.24 2.75 5.48
N THR A 55 -9.41 1.85 4.94
CA THR A 55 -8.90 0.70 5.69
C THR A 55 -8.05 1.13 6.88
N SER A 56 -7.12 2.06 6.68
CA SER A 56 -6.22 2.54 7.73
C SER A 56 -6.93 3.35 8.80
N ALA A 57 -7.90 4.19 8.43
CA ALA A 57 -8.65 5.03 9.38
C ALA A 57 -9.36 4.20 10.45
N ALA A 58 -10.00 3.10 10.05
CA ALA A 58 -10.69 2.20 10.98
C ALA A 58 -9.74 1.57 12.02
N ILE A 59 -8.49 1.29 11.62
CA ILE A 59 -7.49 0.69 12.50
C ILE A 59 -6.88 1.75 13.42
N VAL A 60 -6.52 2.91 12.86
CA VAL A 60 -5.94 4.04 13.62
C VAL A 60 -6.88 4.50 14.72
N TRP A 61 -8.18 4.60 14.45
CA TRP A 61 -9.16 5.00 15.45
C TRP A 61 -9.10 4.14 16.73
N ARG A 62 -8.90 2.82 16.57
CA ARG A 62 -8.81 1.88 17.70
C ARG A 62 -7.46 1.89 18.40
N LEU A 63 -6.37 2.18 17.66
CA LEU A 63 -5.00 2.03 18.16
C LEU A 63 -4.27 3.37 18.36
N ARG A 64 -4.95 4.51 18.27
CA ARG A 64 -4.36 5.86 18.35
C ARG A 64 -3.50 6.11 19.58
N ASN A 65 -3.82 5.47 20.71
CA ASN A 65 -3.10 5.64 21.97
C ASN A 65 -1.71 4.97 21.98
N TYR A 66 -1.42 4.09 21.01
CA TYR A 66 -0.13 3.43 20.84
C TYR A 66 0.81 4.15 19.87
N VAL A 67 0.41 5.33 19.35
CA VAL A 67 1.22 6.07 18.40
C VAL A 67 2.30 6.88 19.11
N THR A 68 3.55 6.64 18.74
CA THR A 68 4.70 7.41 19.23
C THR A 68 5.12 8.45 18.19
N TRP A 69 4.56 9.63 18.25
CA TRP A 69 4.76 10.70 17.28
C TRP A 69 6.23 11.09 17.05
N GLN A 70 7.04 11.11 18.09
CA GLN A 70 8.46 11.43 17.99
C GLN A 70 9.23 10.46 17.08
N ARG A 71 8.83 9.20 17.03
CA ARG A 71 9.42 8.18 16.15
C ARG A 71 8.81 8.19 14.75
N LEU A 72 7.54 8.62 14.63
CA LEU A 72 6.82 8.65 13.36
C LEU A 72 7.26 9.81 12.47
N TRP A 73 7.47 11.00 13.05
CA TRP A 73 7.73 12.21 12.28
C TRP A 73 8.92 12.12 11.31
N PRO A 74 10.11 11.62 11.70
CA PRO A 74 11.27 11.65 10.80
C PRO A 74 11.04 10.81 9.53
N ILE A 75 10.47 9.61 9.66
CA ILE A 75 10.19 8.73 8.52
C ILE A 75 9.03 9.29 7.69
N LEU A 76 8.00 9.84 8.33
CA LEU A 76 6.81 10.40 7.67
C LEU A 76 7.17 11.66 6.87
N LEU A 77 7.96 12.58 7.44
CA LEU A 77 8.36 13.82 6.78
C LEU A 77 9.18 13.52 5.52
N THR A 78 10.17 12.62 5.64
CA THR A 78 10.98 12.19 4.48
C THR A 78 10.10 11.56 3.41
N PHE A 79 9.18 10.69 3.82
CA PHE A 79 8.21 10.08 2.91
C PHE A 79 7.36 11.12 2.17
N ILE A 80 6.80 12.11 2.90
CA ILE A 80 5.95 13.16 2.31
C ILE A 80 6.72 13.92 1.23
N ILE A 81 7.93 14.34 1.52
CA ILE A 81 8.76 15.10 0.56
C ILE A 81 9.04 14.26 -0.68
N VAL A 82 9.54 13.05 -0.49
CA VAL A 82 9.96 12.18 -1.60
C VAL A 82 8.78 11.71 -2.43
N SER A 83 7.66 11.32 -1.79
CA SER A 83 6.47 10.88 -2.53
C SER A 83 5.80 12.01 -3.29
N THR A 84 5.83 13.24 -2.77
CA THR A 84 5.36 14.41 -3.51
C THR A 84 6.17 14.62 -4.80
N ILE A 85 7.50 14.60 -4.69
CA ILE A 85 8.40 14.71 -5.87
C ILE A 85 8.13 13.57 -6.86
N ALA A 86 7.98 12.33 -6.36
CA ALA A 86 7.72 11.17 -7.20
C ALA A 86 6.36 11.26 -7.92
N ILE A 87 5.30 11.80 -7.27
CA ILE A 87 4.00 12.01 -7.92
C ILE A 87 4.10 13.06 -9.03
N PHE A 88 4.82 14.16 -8.82
CA PHE A 88 5.05 15.15 -9.88
C PHE A 88 5.90 14.58 -11.02
N ALA A 89 6.88 13.73 -10.74
CA ALA A 89 7.64 13.05 -11.77
C ALA A 89 6.78 12.04 -12.56
N LEU A 90 5.85 11.35 -11.88
CA LEU A 90 4.91 10.41 -12.50
C LEU A 90 4.09 11.06 -13.62
N THR A 91 3.70 12.33 -13.48
CA THR A 91 2.91 13.04 -14.51
C THR A 91 3.66 13.24 -15.84
N ARG A 92 4.98 13.03 -15.87
CA ARG A 92 5.85 13.18 -17.04
C ARG A 92 6.27 11.84 -17.66
N ILE A 93 5.83 10.73 -17.09
CA ILE A 93 6.19 9.38 -17.52
C ILE A 93 4.97 8.72 -18.16
N GLU A 94 5.16 8.08 -19.29
CA GLU A 94 4.09 7.38 -19.99
C GLU A 94 3.59 6.16 -19.19
N ASP A 95 2.29 5.92 -19.23
CA ASP A 95 1.61 4.86 -18.45
C ASP A 95 2.21 3.47 -18.69
N HIS A 96 2.60 3.15 -19.93
CA HIS A 96 3.19 1.85 -20.25
C HIS A 96 4.55 1.63 -19.57
N ILE A 97 5.37 2.68 -19.44
CA ILE A 97 6.64 2.63 -18.73
C ILE A 97 6.39 2.39 -17.23
N LEU A 98 5.42 3.13 -16.66
CA LEU A 98 5.05 2.98 -15.24
C LEU A 98 4.55 1.57 -14.93
N ARG A 99 3.74 0.97 -15.82
CA ARG A 99 3.29 -0.41 -15.67
C ARG A 99 4.44 -1.42 -15.72
N ARG A 100 5.39 -1.26 -16.64
CA ARG A 100 6.59 -2.12 -16.71
C ARG A 100 7.44 -2.04 -15.44
N ILE A 101 7.72 -0.81 -14.97
CA ILE A 101 8.48 -0.62 -13.73
C ILE A 101 7.71 -1.18 -12.53
N LEU A 102 6.38 -1.05 -12.50
CA LEU A 102 5.53 -1.68 -11.48
C LEU A 102 5.69 -3.21 -11.50
N GLY A 103 5.66 -3.84 -12.67
CA GLY A 103 5.86 -5.29 -12.80
C GLY A 103 7.20 -5.75 -12.21
N VAL A 104 8.30 -5.06 -12.56
CA VAL A 104 9.62 -5.32 -11.97
C VAL A 104 9.61 -5.12 -10.46
N ALA A 105 9.02 -4.01 -9.99
CA ALA A 105 8.93 -3.70 -8.56
C ALA A 105 8.17 -4.78 -7.78
N LEU A 106 7.05 -5.29 -8.30
CA LEU A 106 6.27 -6.36 -7.68
C LEU A 106 7.08 -7.66 -7.55
N ILE A 107 7.83 -8.04 -8.59
CA ILE A 107 8.71 -9.21 -8.54
C ILE A 107 9.79 -9.03 -7.47
N LEU A 108 10.49 -7.89 -7.48
CA LEU A 108 11.55 -7.61 -6.51
C LEU A 108 11.03 -7.59 -5.07
N ILE A 109 9.87 -6.97 -4.83
CA ILE A 109 9.20 -6.93 -3.53
C ILE A 109 8.84 -8.36 -3.09
N SER A 110 8.30 -9.16 -3.99
CA SER A 110 7.91 -10.55 -3.69
C SER A 110 9.13 -11.40 -3.30
N ILE A 111 10.20 -11.34 -4.08
CA ILE A 111 11.47 -12.02 -3.79
C ILE A 111 12.04 -11.55 -2.44
N TYR A 112 12.01 -10.24 -2.21
CA TYR A 112 12.45 -9.66 -0.94
C TYR A 112 11.68 -10.24 0.26
N PHE A 113 10.33 -10.27 0.18
CA PHE A 113 9.51 -10.81 1.27
C PHE A 113 9.67 -12.32 1.45
N MET A 114 9.85 -13.07 0.37
CA MET A 114 10.06 -14.52 0.46
C MET A 114 11.41 -14.89 1.09
N LEU A 115 12.49 -14.19 0.73
CA LEU A 115 13.84 -14.59 1.09
C LEU A 115 14.43 -13.82 2.28
N PHE A 116 14.09 -12.56 2.45
CA PHE A 116 14.82 -11.63 3.32
C PHE A 116 14.02 -11.02 4.46
N SER A 117 12.68 -11.02 4.41
CA SER A 117 11.85 -10.27 5.38
C SER A 117 12.07 -10.64 6.85
N GLN A 118 12.55 -11.84 7.14
CA GLN A 118 12.83 -12.33 8.50
C GLN A 118 14.31 -12.24 8.89
N LYS A 119 15.22 -11.98 7.94
CA LYS A 119 16.67 -12.03 8.14
C LYS A 119 17.30 -10.66 8.35
N ILE A 120 16.71 -9.62 7.82
CA ILE A 120 17.26 -8.26 7.89
C ILE A 120 16.92 -7.65 9.24
N LYS A 121 17.94 -7.30 10.01
CA LYS A 121 17.83 -6.51 11.25
C LYS A 121 18.30 -5.10 10.94
N LEU A 122 17.41 -4.12 11.08
CA LEU A 122 17.74 -2.71 10.87
C LEU A 122 17.93 -2.01 12.23
N PRO A 123 18.99 -1.24 12.41
CA PRO A 123 19.13 -0.41 13.59
C PRO A 123 18.11 0.74 13.56
N THR A 124 17.57 1.11 14.72
CA THR A 124 16.56 2.18 14.87
C THR A 124 17.18 3.57 14.89
N THR A 125 18.01 3.88 13.91
CA THR A 125 18.71 5.17 13.79
C THR A 125 17.98 6.14 12.88
N LYS A 126 18.25 7.45 13.05
CA LYS A 126 17.69 8.49 12.16
C LYS A 126 18.06 8.27 10.69
N ARG A 127 19.26 7.77 10.40
CA ARG A 127 19.69 7.45 9.02
C ARG A 127 18.82 6.35 8.39
N VAL A 128 18.49 5.33 9.15
CA VAL A 128 17.60 4.23 8.68
C VAL A 128 16.18 4.75 8.52
N GLN A 129 15.69 5.64 9.39
CA GLN A 129 14.37 6.28 9.23
C GLN A 129 14.28 7.07 7.92
N VAL A 130 15.29 7.90 7.64
CA VAL A 130 15.37 8.68 6.39
C VAL A 130 15.45 7.74 5.18
N GLY A 131 16.28 6.71 5.20
CA GLY A 131 16.38 5.72 4.13
C GLY A 131 15.06 4.97 3.88
N ALA A 132 14.42 4.50 4.96
CA ALA A 132 13.12 3.83 4.87
C ALA A 132 12.03 4.79 4.35
N GLY A 133 12.01 6.04 4.82
CA GLY A 133 11.10 7.07 4.34
C GLY A 133 11.31 7.42 2.87
N THR A 134 12.57 7.51 2.41
CA THR A 134 12.91 7.74 1.00
C THR A 134 12.42 6.61 0.11
N LEU A 135 12.78 5.36 0.42
CA LEU A 135 12.36 4.20 -0.35
C LEU A 135 10.82 4.05 -0.35
N SER A 136 10.21 4.21 0.81
CA SER A 136 8.74 4.22 0.95
C SER A 136 8.10 5.33 0.13
N GLY A 137 8.72 6.52 0.11
CA GLY A 137 8.25 7.68 -0.65
C GLY A 137 8.29 7.44 -2.16
N LEU A 138 9.38 6.89 -2.68
CA LEU A 138 9.49 6.49 -4.08
C LEU A 138 8.44 5.44 -4.45
N MET A 139 8.35 4.37 -3.65
CA MET A 139 7.38 3.29 -3.90
C MET A 139 5.93 3.78 -3.76
N GLY A 140 5.64 4.63 -2.79
CA GLY A 140 4.31 5.23 -2.58
C GLY A 140 3.94 6.20 -3.69
N GLY A 141 4.86 7.10 -4.05
CA GLY A 141 4.65 8.12 -5.08
C GLY A 141 4.43 7.53 -6.46
N PHE A 142 5.32 6.64 -6.91
CA PHE A 142 5.20 6.01 -8.23
C PHE A 142 4.16 4.90 -8.29
N PHE A 143 4.06 4.04 -7.27
CA PHE A 143 3.28 2.80 -7.38
C PHE A 143 2.11 2.67 -6.41
N GLY A 144 1.89 3.64 -5.53
CA GLY A 144 0.88 3.51 -4.47
C GLY A 144 1.20 2.45 -3.40
N MET A 145 2.47 2.01 -3.31
CA MET A 145 2.93 0.88 -2.48
C MET A 145 3.96 1.31 -1.43
N GLN A 146 3.58 2.15 -0.50
CA GLN A 146 4.49 2.73 0.52
C GLN A 146 4.93 1.74 1.63
N GLY A 147 4.31 0.55 1.69
CA GLY A 147 4.40 -0.36 2.83
C GLY A 147 5.78 -0.97 3.12
N PRO A 148 6.43 -1.65 2.16
CA PRO A 148 7.53 -2.56 2.46
C PRO A 148 8.67 -1.97 3.29
N PRO A 149 9.29 -0.83 2.93
CA PRO A 149 10.40 -0.28 3.72
C PRO A 149 9.97 0.26 5.09
N ALA A 150 8.80 0.91 5.16
CA ALA A 150 8.27 1.44 6.41
C ALA A 150 7.90 0.32 7.39
N VAL A 151 7.25 -0.74 6.90
CA VAL A 151 6.88 -1.92 7.69
C VAL A 151 8.12 -2.61 8.26
N LEU A 152 9.16 -2.78 7.43
CA LEU A 152 10.41 -3.38 7.88
C LEU A 152 11.04 -2.58 9.03
N TYR A 153 10.98 -1.26 8.95
CA TYR A 153 11.43 -0.39 10.02
C TYR A 153 10.56 -0.52 11.27
N PHE A 154 9.23 -0.38 11.16
CA PHE A 154 8.33 -0.39 12.31
C PHE A 154 8.26 -1.75 13.04
N ILE A 155 8.35 -2.88 12.33
CA ILE A 155 8.42 -4.21 12.97
C ILE A 155 9.60 -4.33 13.93
N GLN A 156 10.70 -3.62 13.66
CA GLN A 156 11.92 -3.72 14.46
C GLN A 156 12.05 -2.61 15.49
N SER A 157 11.43 -1.45 15.23
CA SER A 157 11.52 -0.30 16.12
C SER A 157 10.48 -0.31 17.24
N GLU A 158 9.38 -1.02 17.06
CA GLU A 158 8.26 -0.98 17.99
C GLU A 158 8.21 -2.20 18.92
N PRO A 159 7.95 -1.97 20.24
CA PRO A 159 8.10 -3.01 21.27
C PRO A 159 7.01 -4.07 21.21
N THR A 160 5.80 -3.74 20.75
CA THR A 160 4.66 -4.66 20.70
C THR A 160 3.96 -4.62 19.35
N LYS A 161 3.14 -5.63 19.09
CA LYS A 161 2.33 -5.74 17.87
C LYS A 161 1.34 -4.58 17.74
N GLU A 162 0.81 -4.09 18.84
CA GLU A 162 -0.13 -2.97 18.88
C GLU A 162 0.57 -1.66 18.50
N HIS A 163 1.76 -1.38 19.06
CA HIS A 163 2.59 -0.22 18.69
C HIS A 163 2.97 -0.29 17.20
N TYR A 164 3.46 -1.44 16.73
CA TYR A 164 3.77 -1.62 15.31
C TYR A 164 2.57 -1.31 14.42
N MET A 165 1.40 -1.91 14.74
CA MET A 165 0.19 -1.71 13.95
C MET A 165 -0.27 -0.25 13.98
N ALA A 166 -0.24 0.41 15.15
CA ALA A 166 -0.58 1.81 15.30
C ALA A 166 0.33 2.72 14.47
N MET A 167 1.65 2.52 14.55
CA MET A 167 2.65 3.30 13.82
C MET A 167 2.52 3.11 12.31
N ALA A 168 2.43 1.87 11.84
CA ALA A 168 2.31 1.57 10.42
C ALA A 168 1.01 2.12 9.82
N GLN A 169 -0.14 1.92 10.50
CA GLN A 169 -1.43 2.39 9.99
C GLN A 169 -1.56 3.91 10.05
N THR A 170 -1.01 4.58 11.06
CA THR A 170 -0.98 6.05 11.12
C THR A 170 -0.11 6.62 10.00
N TYR A 171 1.06 6.02 9.76
CA TYR A 171 1.92 6.36 8.64
C TYR A 171 1.21 6.19 7.30
N PHE A 172 0.49 5.06 7.09
CA PHE A 172 -0.27 4.81 5.87
C PHE A 172 -1.45 5.77 5.71
N LEU A 173 -2.18 6.05 6.78
CA LEU A 173 -3.30 6.97 6.75
C LEU A 173 -2.85 8.36 6.29
N ILE A 174 -1.88 8.95 6.99
CA ILE A 174 -1.39 10.30 6.69
C ILE A 174 -0.75 10.33 5.29
N GLY A 175 0.06 9.31 4.98
CA GLY A 175 0.72 9.19 3.68
C GLY A 175 -0.27 9.09 2.52
N ASN A 176 -1.31 8.26 2.64
CA ASN A 176 -2.33 8.13 1.59
C ASN A 176 -3.19 9.39 1.45
N VAL A 177 -3.56 10.05 2.56
CA VAL A 177 -4.28 11.34 2.50
C VAL A 177 -3.45 12.37 1.72
N MET A 178 -2.17 12.50 2.06
CA MET A 178 -1.29 13.45 1.39
C MET A 178 -1.08 13.09 -0.09
N MET A 179 -0.73 11.83 -0.40
CA MET A 179 -0.53 11.40 -1.79
C MET A 179 -1.80 11.56 -2.64
N THR A 180 -2.97 11.22 -2.09
CA THR A 180 -4.25 11.40 -2.78
C THR A 180 -4.53 12.88 -3.02
N GLY A 181 -4.23 13.75 -2.07
CA GLY A 181 -4.34 15.21 -2.24
C GLY A 181 -3.44 15.73 -3.36
N VAL A 182 -2.16 15.31 -3.40
CA VAL A 182 -1.23 15.69 -4.46
C VAL A 182 -1.67 15.16 -5.82
N ARG A 183 -2.17 13.92 -5.89
CA ARG A 183 -2.71 13.34 -7.13
C ARG A 183 -3.98 14.04 -7.59
N ALA A 184 -4.87 14.42 -6.66
CA ALA A 184 -6.06 15.20 -6.98
C ALA A 184 -5.68 16.58 -7.57
N TYR A 185 -4.67 17.24 -7.01
CA TYR A 185 -4.13 18.50 -7.55
C TYR A 185 -3.59 18.32 -8.98
N ASN A 186 -3.01 17.17 -9.31
CA ASN A 186 -2.53 16.83 -10.65
C ASN A 186 -3.65 16.29 -11.59
N GLY A 187 -4.92 16.37 -11.20
CA GLY A 187 -6.05 15.98 -12.04
C GLY A 187 -6.38 14.47 -12.05
N PHE A 188 -5.74 13.65 -11.23
CA PHE A 188 -6.00 12.20 -11.18
C PHE A 188 -7.23 11.81 -10.33
N PHE A 189 -7.88 12.76 -9.66
CA PHE A 189 -9.16 12.54 -8.99
C PHE A 189 -10.31 12.89 -9.93
N THR A 190 -10.69 11.93 -10.75
CA THR A 190 -11.75 12.06 -11.74
C THR A 190 -13.10 11.57 -11.21
N THR A 191 -14.16 11.84 -11.97
CA THR A 191 -15.51 11.30 -11.68
C THR A 191 -15.51 9.79 -11.67
N THR A 192 -14.75 9.14 -12.57
CA THR A 192 -14.57 7.68 -12.60
C THR A 192 -14.00 7.17 -11.27
N VAL A 193 -12.93 7.78 -10.78
CA VAL A 193 -12.31 7.43 -9.49
C VAL A 193 -13.31 7.57 -8.33
N ALA A 194 -14.13 8.63 -8.34
CA ALA A 194 -15.12 8.86 -7.30
C ALA A 194 -16.21 7.78 -7.27
N PHE A 195 -16.74 7.39 -8.42
CA PHE A 195 -17.74 6.30 -8.50
C PHE A 195 -17.13 4.95 -8.15
N ASP A 196 -15.96 4.63 -8.69
CA ASP A 196 -15.27 3.37 -8.42
C ASP A 196 -14.86 3.23 -6.95
N TYR A 197 -14.56 4.35 -6.28
CA TYR A 197 -14.36 4.36 -4.84
C TYR A 197 -15.60 3.93 -4.06
N LEU A 198 -16.80 4.39 -4.45
CA LEU A 198 -18.04 3.99 -3.77
C LEU A 198 -18.29 2.47 -3.88
N TYR A 199 -18.00 1.88 -5.05
CA TYR A 199 -18.11 0.43 -5.22
C TYR A 199 -17.02 -0.32 -4.44
N GLY A 200 -15.78 0.16 -4.49
CA GLY A 200 -14.66 -0.41 -3.75
C GLY A 200 -14.83 -0.31 -2.23
N LEU A 201 -15.51 0.74 -1.72
CA LEU A 201 -15.79 0.95 -0.30
C LEU A 201 -16.54 -0.23 0.32
N GLY A 202 -17.58 -0.75 -0.37
CA GLY A 202 -18.28 -1.96 0.06
C GLY A 202 -17.34 -3.16 0.19
N GLY A 203 -16.44 -3.33 -0.78
CA GLY A 203 -15.40 -4.38 -0.73
C GLY A 203 -14.43 -4.20 0.43
N VAL A 204 -13.99 -2.96 0.70
CA VAL A 204 -13.11 -2.64 1.85
C VAL A 204 -13.74 -3.01 3.17
N ILE A 205 -15.01 -2.69 3.37
CA ILE A 205 -15.74 -3.02 4.61
C ILE A 205 -15.77 -4.53 4.80
N ILE A 206 -16.21 -5.28 3.79
CA ILE A 206 -16.29 -6.75 3.85
C ILE A 206 -14.91 -7.37 4.09
N GLY A 207 -13.89 -6.98 3.32
CA GLY A 207 -12.55 -7.53 3.46
C GLY A 207 -11.89 -7.22 4.79
N THR A 208 -12.12 -6.02 5.35
CA THR A 208 -11.64 -5.65 6.68
C THR A 208 -12.32 -6.50 7.79
N MET A 209 -13.62 -6.75 7.67
CA MET A 209 -14.36 -7.61 8.61
C MET A 209 -13.88 -9.05 8.53
N LEU A 210 -13.77 -9.62 7.33
CA LEU A 210 -13.25 -10.97 7.10
C LEU A 210 -11.80 -11.11 7.59
N GLY A 211 -10.94 -10.13 7.29
CA GLY A 211 -9.57 -10.11 7.75
C GLY A 211 -9.45 -10.08 9.28
N ALA A 212 -10.34 -9.34 9.96
CA ALA A 212 -10.38 -9.30 11.43
C ALA A 212 -10.78 -10.64 12.02
N TYR A 213 -11.69 -11.36 11.39
CA TYR A 213 -12.13 -12.70 11.82
C TYR A 213 -11.03 -13.74 11.63
N VAL A 214 -10.45 -13.78 10.43
CA VAL A 214 -9.45 -14.78 10.04
C VAL A 214 -8.11 -14.58 10.74
N PHE A 215 -7.72 -13.34 11.04
CA PHE A 215 -6.50 -13.02 11.79
C PHE A 215 -6.37 -13.80 13.12
N LYS A 216 -7.50 -14.19 13.72
CA LYS A 216 -7.53 -14.97 14.97
C LYS A 216 -7.24 -16.46 14.77
N HIS A 217 -7.41 -17.01 13.55
CA HIS A 217 -7.51 -18.46 13.33
C HIS A 217 -6.45 -19.06 12.39
N ILE A 218 -5.79 -18.27 11.52
CA ILE A 218 -4.84 -18.79 10.54
C ILE A 218 -3.38 -18.50 10.93
N PRO A 219 -2.46 -19.49 10.79
CA PRO A 219 -1.04 -19.26 10.93
C PRO A 219 -0.56 -18.25 9.88
N ASN A 220 -0.09 -17.09 10.32
CA ASN A 220 0.35 -15.98 9.47
C ASN A 220 1.43 -16.39 8.43
N ARG A 221 2.16 -17.48 8.67
CA ARG A 221 3.26 -17.91 7.80
C ARG A 221 2.78 -18.41 6.44
N ILE A 222 1.81 -19.34 6.42
CA ILE A 222 1.28 -19.93 5.17
C ILE A 222 0.58 -18.86 4.35
N PHE A 223 -0.25 -18.04 4.98
CA PHE A 223 -0.95 -16.94 4.33
C PHE A 223 0.00 -15.97 3.62
N ARG A 224 1.10 -15.57 4.27
CA ARG A 224 2.10 -14.67 3.67
C ARG A 224 2.72 -15.26 2.41
N TYR A 225 3.08 -16.56 2.39
CA TYR A 225 3.67 -17.17 1.20
C TYR A 225 2.70 -17.20 0.02
N ILE A 226 1.41 -17.47 0.24
CA ILE A 226 0.38 -17.42 -0.80
C ILE A 226 0.29 -16.01 -1.40
N VAL A 227 0.26 -14.98 -0.55
CA VAL A 227 0.21 -13.58 -1.01
C VAL A 227 1.46 -13.21 -1.81
N TYR A 228 2.64 -13.60 -1.35
CA TYR A 228 3.90 -13.28 -2.07
C TYR A 228 3.98 -13.99 -3.42
N ALA A 229 3.55 -15.25 -3.49
CA ALA A 229 3.46 -15.98 -4.76
C ALA A 229 2.50 -15.28 -5.74
N TYR A 230 1.31 -14.86 -5.26
CA TYR A 230 0.35 -14.11 -6.07
C TYR A 230 0.95 -12.80 -6.60
N ILE A 231 1.62 -12.01 -5.76
CA ILE A 231 2.25 -10.74 -6.16
C ILE A 231 3.33 -10.99 -7.21
N CYS A 232 4.14 -12.04 -7.05
CA CYS A 232 5.19 -12.41 -8.00
C CYS A 232 4.60 -12.76 -9.37
N ILE A 233 3.60 -13.63 -9.40
CA ILE A 233 2.90 -14.03 -10.64
C ILE A 233 2.27 -12.81 -11.33
N SER A 234 1.61 -11.95 -10.57
CA SER A 234 1.02 -10.72 -11.10
C SER A 234 2.06 -9.78 -11.71
N GLY A 235 3.24 -9.65 -11.07
CA GLY A 235 4.35 -8.88 -11.62
C GLY A 235 4.83 -9.42 -12.97
N PHE A 236 4.93 -10.74 -13.13
CA PHE A 236 5.25 -11.38 -14.42
C PHE A 236 4.18 -11.12 -15.48
N ILE A 237 2.89 -11.26 -15.13
CA ILE A 237 1.79 -10.98 -16.07
C ILE A 237 1.86 -9.55 -16.57
N ILE A 238 2.08 -8.57 -15.67
CA ILE A 238 2.20 -7.15 -16.02
C ILE A 238 3.37 -6.92 -17.00
N LEU A 239 4.52 -7.59 -16.80
CA LEU A 239 5.66 -7.47 -17.71
C LEU A 239 5.41 -8.09 -19.09
N MET A 240 4.64 -9.17 -19.15
CA MET A 240 4.35 -9.87 -20.40
C MET A 240 3.24 -9.19 -21.24
N THR A 241 2.37 -8.41 -20.61
CA THR A 241 1.21 -7.77 -21.26
C THR A 241 1.47 -6.33 -21.70
N ASN A 242 2.62 -5.76 -21.36
CA ASN A 242 3.06 -4.41 -21.73
C ASN A 242 4.45 -4.45 -22.37
#